data_718208d0d8f0db4763eaeb3d675ec8d2
#
_entry.id   718208d0d8f0db4763eaeb3d675ec8d2
#
_cell.length_a   1.000
_cell.length_b   1.000
_cell.length_c   1.000
_cell.angle_alpha   90.00
_cell.angle_beta   90.00
_cell.angle_gamma   90.00
#
_symmetry.space_group_name_H-M   'P 1'
#
loop_
_entity.id
_entity.type
_entity.pdbx_description
1 polymer ?
#
loop_
_entity_poly.entity_id
_entity_poly.type
_entity_poly.pdbx_seq_one_letter_code
_entity_poly.pdbx_strand_id
1 'polypeptide(L)'
;MSAAPHTFCVAPMMDWTDRHCRTFHRGLTRHALLYTEMVTAEAILHGNRERLLGFDPAEQPVALQLGGSDPAKLAEAARIGAELGYREINLNIGCPSDRVQEGRFGACLMAEHDLVALCFAEMANAVSIPVSVKS
;
A
#
# COMPACT_ATOMS: atom_id res chain seq x y z
N MET A 1 18.39 -2.89 -8.93
CA MET A 1 17.87 -1.56 -9.30
C MET A 1 17.69 -0.76 -8.02
N SER A 2 18.29 0.40 -7.92
CA SER A 2 18.03 1.34 -6.84
C SER A 2 16.53 1.67 -6.83
N ALA A 3 15.90 1.67 -5.64
CA ALA A 3 14.56 2.17 -5.48
C ALA A 3 14.49 3.56 -6.12
N ALA A 4 13.46 3.81 -6.93
CA ALA A 4 13.27 5.14 -7.47
C ALA A 4 13.19 6.13 -6.30
N PRO A 5 13.96 7.20 -6.30
CA PRO A 5 13.91 8.13 -5.18
C PRO A 5 12.48 8.69 -5.07
N HIS A 6 11.95 8.77 -3.86
CA HIS A 6 10.65 9.38 -3.56
C HIS A 6 10.70 10.91 -3.75
N THR A 7 11.27 11.34 -4.89
CA THR A 7 11.43 12.76 -5.22
C THR A 7 10.07 13.43 -5.45
N PHE A 8 9.17 12.70 -6.09
CA PHE A 8 7.80 13.13 -6.32
C PHE A 8 6.88 11.91 -6.32
N CYS A 9 5.85 11.94 -5.50
CA CYS A 9 4.88 10.86 -5.37
C CYS A 9 3.46 11.43 -5.40
N VAL A 10 2.51 10.65 -5.92
CA VAL A 10 1.09 10.95 -5.76
C VAL A 10 0.58 10.14 -4.58
N ALA A 11 0.19 10.83 -3.51
CA ALA A 11 -0.26 10.20 -2.27
C ALA A 11 -1.49 9.31 -2.47
N PRO A 12 -1.64 8.23 -1.68
CA PRO A 12 -2.86 7.43 -1.67
C PRO A 12 -4.07 8.28 -1.27
N MET A 13 -5.14 8.19 -2.04
CA MET A 13 -6.38 8.92 -1.77
C MET A 13 -7.57 8.02 -2.07
N MET A 14 -8.35 7.68 -1.02
CA MET A 14 -9.57 6.89 -1.17
C MET A 14 -10.55 7.56 -2.13
N ASP A 15 -11.17 6.75 -2.98
CA ASP A 15 -12.11 7.17 -4.05
C ASP A 15 -11.47 8.01 -5.17
N TRP A 16 -10.15 8.24 -5.14
CA TRP A 16 -9.45 9.07 -6.11
C TRP A 16 -8.31 8.35 -6.84
N THR A 17 -7.37 7.73 -6.13
CA THR A 17 -6.19 7.12 -6.76
C THR A 17 -6.44 5.68 -7.24
N ASP A 18 -7.52 5.46 -7.91
CA ASP A 18 -7.85 4.23 -8.62
C ASP A 18 -6.99 4.05 -9.89
N ARG A 19 -7.18 2.93 -10.59
CA ARG A 19 -6.44 2.63 -11.82
C ARG A 19 -6.61 3.70 -12.91
N HIS A 20 -7.77 4.34 -12.98
CA HIS A 20 -8.05 5.36 -14.00
C HIS A 20 -7.31 6.65 -13.69
N CYS A 21 -7.32 7.08 -12.42
CA CYS A 21 -6.55 8.22 -11.95
C CYS A 21 -5.05 8.01 -12.14
N ARG A 22 -4.53 6.83 -11.78
CA ARG A 22 -3.11 6.50 -11.97
C ARG A 22 -2.71 6.49 -13.44
N THR A 23 -3.54 5.96 -14.32
CA THR A 23 -3.30 6.00 -15.78
C THR A 23 -3.23 7.45 -16.28
N PHE A 24 -4.14 8.31 -15.82
CA PHE A 24 -4.12 9.74 -16.14
C PHE A 24 -2.84 10.42 -15.65
N HIS A 25 -2.46 10.21 -14.38
CA HIS A 25 -1.23 10.77 -13.82
C HIS A 25 0.02 10.27 -14.57
N ARG A 26 0.04 9.02 -15.00
CA ARG A 26 1.17 8.47 -15.76
C ARG A 26 1.33 9.14 -17.12
N GLY A 27 0.26 9.62 -17.71
CA GLY A 27 0.32 10.47 -18.91
C GLY A 27 1.01 11.81 -18.68
N LEU A 28 1.02 12.32 -17.44
CA LEU A 28 1.65 13.57 -17.07
C LEU A 28 3.11 13.41 -16.60
N THR A 29 3.48 12.25 -16.07
CA THR A 29 4.83 12.01 -15.52
C THR A 29 5.26 10.56 -15.65
N ARG A 30 6.49 10.34 -16.11
CA ARG A 30 7.10 9.01 -16.21
C ARG A 30 7.78 8.54 -14.92
N HIS A 31 8.11 9.46 -14.03
CA HIS A 31 9.03 9.20 -12.92
C HIS A 31 8.37 9.19 -11.55
N ALA A 32 7.21 9.84 -11.40
CA ALA A 32 6.51 9.87 -10.12
C ALA A 32 6.12 8.45 -9.66
N LEU A 33 6.32 8.16 -8.38
CA LEU A 33 5.76 6.97 -7.76
C LEU A 33 4.27 7.21 -7.51
N LEU A 34 3.43 6.36 -8.09
CA LEU A 34 2.00 6.41 -7.89
C LEU A 34 1.60 5.40 -6.83
N TYR A 35 0.69 5.78 -5.94
CA TYR A 35 0.14 4.89 -4.92
C TYR A 35 -1.27 4.45 -5.28
N THR A 36 -1.60 3.22 -4.91
CA THR A 36 -3.00 2.76 -4.92
C THR A 36 -3.80 3.49 -3.85
N GLU A 37 -5.12 3.35 -3.89
CA GLU A 37 -5.92 3.55 -2.70
C GLU A 37 -5.50 2.54 -1.62
N MET A 38 -5.85 2.80 -0.37
CA MET A 38 -5.59 1.85 0.71
C MET A 38 -6.48 0.60 0.54
N VAL A 39 -5.85 -0.57 0.51
CA VAL A 39 -6.53 -1.86 0.47
C VAL A 39 -6.23 -2.60 1.77
N THR A 40 -7.26 -3.09 2.46
CA THR A 40 -7.03 -3.84 3.69
C THR A 40 -6.49 -5.23 3.42
N ALA A 41 -5.61 -5.72 4.31
CA ALA A 41 -5.08 -7.09 4.21
C ALA A 41 -6.22 -8.12 4.17
N GLU A 42 -7.27 -7.95 4.97
CA GLU A 42 -8.46 -8.81 4.96
C GLU A 42 -9.13 -8.87 3.59
N ALA A 43 -9.28 -7.72 2.92
CA ALA A 43 -9.88 -7.68 1.59
C ALA A 43 -9.02 -8.42 0.55
N ILE A 44 -7.69 -8.34 0.65
CA ILE A 44 -6.76 -9.04 -0.25
C ILE A 44 -6.82 -10.56 -0.02
N LEU A 45 -6.89 -11.00 1.23
CA LEU A 45 -6.89 -12.41 1.56
C LEU A 45 -8.20 -13.12 1.19
N HIS A 46 -9.33 -12.43 1.31
CA HIS A 46 -10.66 -13.03 1.18
C HIS A 46 -11.48 -12.49 0.00
N GLY A 47 -11.05 -11.40 -0.63
CA GLY A 47 -11.79 -10.74 -1.72
C GLY A 47 -11.30 -11.12 -3.12
N ASN A 48 -11.86 -10.42 -4.10
CA ASN A 48 -11.45 -10.54 -5.49
C ASN A 48 -10.16 -9.75 -5.75
N ARG A 49 -9.03 -10.44 -5.80
CA ARG A 49 -7.69 -9.85 -5.95
C ARG A 49 -7.52 -9.08 -7.26
N GLU A 50 -8.06 -9.59 -8.36
CA GLU A 50 -7.97 -8.92 -9.66
C GLU A 50 -8.65 -7.55 -9.63
N ARG A 51 -9.83 -7.49 -9.02
CA ARG A 51 -10.56 -6.22 -8.85
C ARG A 51 -9.83 -5.26 -7.92
N LEU A 52 -9.29 -5.76 -6.81
CA LEU A 52 -8.66 -4.95 -5.77
C LEU A 52 -7.26 -4.48 -6.13
N LEU A 53 -6.47 -5.35 -6.77
CA LEU A 53 -5.04 -5.17 -6.97
C LEU A 53 -4.64 -5.09 -8.46
N GLY A 54 -5.58 -5.27 -9.39
CA GLY A 54 -5.27 -5.20 -10.82
C GLY A 54 -4.84 -3.79 -11.23
N PHE A 55 -3.77 -3.71 -12.02
CA PHE A 55 -3.28 -2.49 -12.63
C PHE A 55 -2.71 -2.76 -14.02
N ASP A 56 -2.66 -1.73 -14.87
CA ASP A 56 -2.00 -1.83 -16.17
C ASP A 56 -0.48 -1.65 -15.99
N PRO A 57 0.37 -2.47 -16.62
CA PRO A 57 1.82 -2.28 -16.59
C PRO A 57 2.29 -0.86 -16.95
N ALA A 58 1.52 -0.14 -17.77
CA ALA A 58 1.81 1.25 -18.12
C ALA A 58 1.71 2.22 -16.94
N GLU A 59 1.01 1.85 -15.85
CA GLU A 59 0.91 2.67 -14.63
C GLU A 59 2.22 2.69 -13.82
N GLN A 60 3.13 1.75 -14.05
CA GLN A 60 4.38 1.61 -13.27
C GLN A 60 5.28 2.87 -13.35
N PRO A 61 5.99 3.20 -12.25
CA PRO A 61 6.07 2.50 -10.96
C PRO A 61 4.88 2.80 -10.04
N VAL A 62 4.31 1.75 -9.45
CA VAL A 62 3.16 1.82 -8.52
C VAL A 62 3.50 1.16 -7.19
N ALA A 63 3.14 1.82 -6.10
CA ALA A 63 3.18 1.29 -4.73
C ALA A 63 1.79 0.84 -4.28
N LEU A 64 1.71 -0.30 -3.62
CA LEU A 64 0.49 -0.80 -2.99
C LEU A 64 0.41 -0.30 -1.56
N GLN A 65 -0.63 0.45 -1.21
CA GLN A 65 -0.88 0.82 0.18
C GLN A 65 -1.81 -0.18 0.85
N LEU A 66 -1.34 -0.72 1.98
CA LEU A 66 -2.07 -1.66 2.83
C LEU A 66 -2.63 -0.99 4.07
N GLY A 67 -3.78 -1.48 4.51
CA GLY A 67 -4.35 -1.20 5.83
C GLY A 67 -4.54 -2.49 6.61
N GLY A 68 -4.29 -2.44 7.91
CA GLY A 68 -4.44 -3.57 8.80
C GLY A 68 -3.61 -3.43 10.06
N SER A 69 -3.82 -4.32 11.02
CA SER A 69 -3.11 -4.36 12.31
C SER A 69 -2.64 -5.76 12.70
N ASP A 70 -2.85 -6.74 11.85
CA ASP A 70 -2.38 -8.12 12.05
C ASP A 70 -1.08 -8.33 11.26
N PRO A 71 0.07 -8.52 11.94
CA PRO A 71 1.36 -8.64 11.26
C PRO A 71 1.43 -9.78 10.25
N ALA A 72 0.85 -10.94 10.57
CA ALA A 72 0.89 -12.11 9.69
C ALA A 72 0.04 -11.88 8.42
N LYS A 73 -1.14 -11.28 8.55
CA LYS A 73 -2.00 -10.94 7.41
C LYS A 73 -1.40 -9.87 6.53
N LEU A 74 -0.76 -8.86 7.13
CA LEU A 74 -0.03 -7.82 6.38
C LEU A 74 1.17 -8.39 5.63
N ALA A 75 1.92 -9.30 6.23
CA ALA A 75 3.04 -9.99 5.57
C ALA A 75 2.55 -10.79 4.34
N GLU A 76 1.46 -11.54 4.48
CA GLU A 76 0.88 -12.29 3.37
C GLU A 76 0.33 -11.37 2.27
N ALA A 77 -0.37 -10.29 2.63
CA ALA A 77 -0.85 -9.30 1.67
C ALA A 77 0.32 -8.60 0.94
N ALA A 78 1.41 -8.31 1.65
CA ALA A 78 2.63 -7.74 1.05
C ALA A 78 3.25 -8.69 0.03
N ARG A 79 3.34 -9.99 0.36
CA ARG A 79 3.86 -11.03 -0.54
C ARG A 79 3.02 -11.10 -1.83
N ILE A 80 1.70 -11.12 -1.70
CA ILE A 80 0.78 -11.11 -2.85
C ILE A 80 1.01 -9.87 -3.72
N GLY A 81 1.14 -8.68 -3.11
CA GLY A 81 1.42 -7.44 -3.83
C GLY A 81 2.75 -7.49 -4.58
N ALA A 82 3.81 -8.00 -3.95
CA ALA A 82 5.11 -8.15 -4.59
C ALA A 82 5.07 -9.12 -5.78
N GLU A 83 4.39 -10.25 -5.65
CA GLU A 83 4.20 -11.23 -6.72
C GLU A 83 3.43 -10.66 -7.92
N LEU A 84 2.49 -9.75 -7.69
CA LEU A 84 1.75 -9.06 -8.75
C LEU A 84 2.57 -7.97 -9.45
N GLY A 85 3.75 -7.63 -8.93
CA GLY A 85 4.67 -6.69 -9.58
C GLY A 85 4.65 -5.27 -9.05
N TYR A 86 4.00 -5.01 -7.92
CA TYR A 86 4.12 -3.70 -7.26
C TYR A 86 5.57 -3.39 -6.89
N ARG A 87 5.95 -2.11 -6.99
CA ARG A 87 7.33 -1.67 -6.77
C ARG A 87 7.67 -1.35 -5.33
N GLU A 88 6.65 -1.16 -4.52
CA GLU A 88 6.77 -0.88 -3.10
C GLU A 88 5.50 -1.34 -2.39
N ILE A 89 5.62 -1.74 -1.13
CA ILE A 89 4.50 -1.95 -0.24
C ILE A 89 4.52 -0.86 0.83
N ASN A 90 3.40 -0.20 1.04
CA ASN A 90 3.26 0.88 2.01
C ASN A 90 2.21 0.52 3.06
N LEU A 91 2.49 0.79 4.34
CA LEU A 91 1.54 0.63 5.43
C LEU A 91 0.93 1.98 5.80
N ASN A 92 -0.39 2.07 5.82
CA ASN A 92 -1.10 3.25 6.31
C ASN A 92 -1.25 3.20 7.82
N ILE A 93 -0.72 4.20 8.52
CA ILE A 93 -0.89 4.40 9.96
C ILE A 93 -1.48 5.78 10.29
N GLY A 94 -1.96 6.52 9.31
CA GLY A 94 -2.40 7.91 9.49
C GLY A 94 -3.85 8.21 9.11
N CYS A 95 -4.59 7.25 8.54
CA CYS A 95 -5.95 7.51 8.10
C CYS A 95 -6.90 7.65 9.31
N PRO A 96 -7.59 8.80 9.46
CA PRO A 96 -8.47 9.05 10.62
C PRO A 96 -9.94 8.65 10.37
N SER A 97 -10.30 8.03 9.25
CA SER A 97 -11.68 7.74 8.90
C SER A 97 -12.33 6.75 9.87
N ASP A 98 -13.65 6.87 10.09
CA ASP A 98 -14.41 6.02 11.00
C ASP A 98 -14.29 4.53 10.65
N ARG A 99 -14.33 4.17 9.37
CA ARG A 99 -14.12 2.79 8.92
C ARG A 99 -12.77 2.22 9.33
N VAL A 100 -11.75 3.06 9.33
CA VAL A 100 -10.38 2.72 9.72
C VAL A 100 -10.29 2.57 11.24
N GLN A 101 -10.96 3.44 11.99
CA GLN A 101 -11.01 3.37 13.45
C GLN A 101 -11.74 2.12 13.95
N GLU A 102 -12.89 1.77 13.35
CA GLU A 102 -13.61 0.54 13.65
C GLU A 102 -12.77 -0.72 13.39
N GLY A 103 -11.94 -0.71 12.34
CA GLY A 103 -10.98 -1.78 12.02
C GLY A 103 -9.70 -1.77 12.87
N ARG A 104 -9.51 -0.80 13.76
CA ARG A 104 -8.32 -0.62 14.61
C ARG A 104 -7.00 -0.57 13.81
N PHE A 105 -6.99 0.12 12.68
CA PHE A 105 -5.81 0.38 11.87
C PHE A 105 -5.74 1.87 11.48
N GLY A 106 -4.82 2.29 10.62
CA GLY A 106 -4.63 3.70 10.27
C GLY A 106 -4.18 4.53 11.48
N ALA A 107 -4.84 5.65 11.75
CA ALA A 107 -4.45 6.58 12.82
C ALA A 107 -4.40 5.97 14.22
N CYS A 108 -5.21 4.94 14.50
CA CYS A 108 -5.19 4.22 15.77
C CYS A 108 -3.84 3.55 16.02
N LEU A 109 -3.14 3.13 14.97
CA LEU A 109 -1.83 2.48 15.08
C LEU A 109 -0.72 3.44 15.53
N MET A 110 -0.87 4.76 15.35
CA MET A 110 0.14 5.72 15.76
C MET A 110 0.39 5.69 17.27
N ALA A 111 -0.58 5.23 18.07
CA ALA A 111 -0.43 5.06 19.50
C ALA A 111 0.20 3.71 19.90
N GLU A 112 0.35 2.78 18.96
CA GLU A 112 0.81 1.41 19.19
C GLU A 112 2.14 1.15 18.46
N HIS A 113 3.19 1.88 18.84
CA HIS A 113 4.49 1.88 18.15
C HIS A 113 5.10 0.47 18.00
N ASP A 114 5.01 -0.36 19.04
CA ASP A 114 5.55 -1.72 18.99
C ASP A 114 4.81 -2.60 17.98
N LEU A 115 3.49 -2.44 17.89
CA LEU A 115 2.69 -3.15 16.89
C LEU A 115 3.02 -2.68 15.47
N VAL A 116 3.20 -1.37 15.27
CA VAL A 116 3.63 -0.83 13.97
C VAL A 116 5.00 -1.38 13.57
N ALA A 117 5.95 -1.39 14.51
CA ALA A 117 7.27 -1.95 14.27
C ALA A 117 7.22 -3.42 13.91
N LEU A 118 6.38 -4.21 14.59
CA LEU A 118 6.18 -5.62 14.29
C LEU A 118 5.55 -5.81 12.91
N CYS A 119 4.47 -5.09 12.59
CA CYS A 119 3.83 -5.15 11.28
C CYS A 119 4.83 -4.83 10.16
N PHE A 120 5.60 -3.75 10.33
CA PHE A 120 6.62 -3.35 9.36
C PHE A 120 7.69 -4.44 9.18
N ALA A 121 8.21 -4.99 10.28
CA ALA A 121 9.22 -6.03 10.24
C ALA A 121 8.74 -7.29 9.52
N GLU A 122 7.53 -7.75 9.82
CA GLU A 122 6.94 -8.93 9.17
C GLU A 122 6.71 -8.70 7.67
N MET A 123 6.23 -7.52 7.26
CA MET A 123 6.11 -7.16 5.85
C MET A 123 7.47 -7.11 5.15
N ALA A 124 8.47 -6.47 5.77
CA ALA A 124 9.82 -6.35 5.20
C ALA A 124 10.52 -7.69 5.07
N ASN A 125 10.30 -8.62 6.00
CA ASN A 125 10.82 -9.99 5.91
C ASN A 125 10.12 -10.83 4.83
N ALA A 126 8.88 -10.52 4.50
CA ALA A 126 8.09 -11.27 3.53
C ALA A 126 8.40 -10.93 2.07
N VAL A 127 9.03 -9.79 1.79
CA VAL A 127 9.26 -9.29 0.42
C VAL A 127 10.68 -8.77 0.21
N SER A 128 11.13 -8.76 -1.04
CA SER A 128 12.43 -8.18 -1.42
C SER A 128 12.34 -6.74 -1.97
N ILE A 129 11.12 -6.24 -2.16
CA ILE A 129 10.87 -4.87 -2.61
C ILE A 129 10.80 -3.93 -1.39
N PRO A 130 10.98 -2.60 -1.57
CA PRO A 130 10.90 -1.66 -0.47
C PRO A 130 9.57 -1.72 0.28
N VAL A 131 9.64 -1.57 1.60
CA VAL A 131 8.47 -1.39 2.48
C VAL A 131 8.59 -0.04 3.16
N SER A 132 7.51 0.71 3.19
CA SER A 132 7.44 2.04 3.78
C SER A 132 6.20 2.21 4.66
N VAL A 133 6.16 3.28 5.42
CA VAL A 133 5.03 3.64 6.29
C VAL A 133 4.60 5.06 5.96
N LYS A 134 3.30 5.29 5.88
CA LYS A 134 2.72 6.63 5.75
C LYS A 134 1.86 6.95 6.97
N SER A 135 2.28 7.96 7.69
CA SER A 135 1.52 8.58 8.80
C SER A 135 0.65 9.74 8.34
#